data_13ad38a807ad66786efe7e5eca40eedb
#
_entry.id   13ad38a807ad66786efe7e5eca40eedb
#
_cell.length_a   1.000
_cell.length_b   1.000
_cell.length_c   1.000
_cell.angle_alpha   90.00
_cell.angle_beta   90.00
_cell.angle_gamma   90.00
#
_symmetry.space_group_name_H-M   'P 1'
#
loop_
_entity.id
_entity.type
_entity.pdbx_description
1 polymer ?
#
loop_
_entity_poly.entity_id
_entity_poly.type
_entity_poly.pdbx_seq_one_letter_code
_entity_poly.pdbx_strand_id
1 'polypeptide(L)'
;MRIVIAEDSALLRAGIERILTDAGHEVVAGVPDATNLLRLVNDKRPDLAIVDVRMPPTFTDEGIRAAALLRSQNPESPVLVLSHYVEERYAADLIASDTKGFGYLLKDRVADVPAFLDAVDVVGGGGTVLDPEVVSQILARSHRRNVLDGLTPREREVLQLMAEGKTNSAIASSLHISVGSAEKHIASIFTKLDLAPDESENRRVLAVLRYLES
;
A
#
# COMPACT_ATOMS: atom_id res chain seq x y z
N MET A 1 5.49 -7.80 26.47
CA MET A 1 6.39 -7.83 25.30
C MET A 1 7.28 -6.59 25.32
N ARG A 2 8.46 -6.67 24.70
CA ARG A 2 9.39 -5.55 24.48
C ARG A 2 9.10 -4.89 23.15
N ILE A 3 8.74 -3.62 23.13
CA ILE A 3 8.24 -2.94 21.93
C ILE A 3 9.13 -1.75 21.61
N VAL A 4 9.42 -1.55 20.32
CA VAL A 4 10.01 -0.32 19.77
C VAL A 4 8.93 0.42 18.97
N ILE A 5 8.89 1.76 19.12
CA ILE A 5 7.95 2.61 18.39
C ILE A 5 8.75 3.57 17.50
N ALA A 6 8.37 3.64 16.21
CA ALA A 6 8.81 4.69 15.30
C ALA A 6 7.59 5.52 14.89
N GLU A 7 7.52 6.75 15.36
CA GLU A 7 6.43 7.70 15.14
C GLU A 7 7.00 9.11 15.26
N ASP A 8 6.84 9.95 14.27
CA ASP A 8 7.40 11.30 14.25
C ASP A 8 6.63 12.27 15.14
N SER A 9 5.30 12.10 15.26
CA SER A 9 4.48 12.89 16.18
C SER A 9 4.79 12.55 17.64
N ALA A 10 5.45 13.47 18.34
CA ALA A 10 5.81 13.28 19.75
C ALA A 10 4.60 13.03 20.65
N LEU A 11 3.44 13.67 20.33
CA LEU A 11 2.21 13.50 21.09
C LEU A 11 1.62 12.09 20.91
N LEU A 12 1.52 11.63 19.65
CA LEU A 12 0.99 10.31 19.35
C LEU A 12 1.91 9.22 19.89
N ARG A 13 3.22 9.36 19.71
CA ARG A 13 4.22 8.44 20.27
C ARG A 13 4.06 8.31 21.79
N ALA A 14 4.01 9.44 22.52
CA ALA A 14 3.81 9.42 23.98
C ALA A 14 2.47 8.78 24.38
N GLY A 15 1.41 9.01 23.60
CA GLY A 15 0.11 8.38 23.82
C GLY A 15 0.17 6.85 23.66
N ILE A 16 0.78 6.37 22.57
CA ILE A 16 0.95 4.93 22.33
C ILE A 16 1.86 4.30 23.42
N GLU A 17 2.97 4.95 23.79
CA GLU A 17 3.85 4.49 24.87
C GLU A 17 3.08 4.33 26.18
N ARG A 18 2.22 5.28 26.51
CA ARG A 18 1.39 5.23 27.72
C ARG A 18 0.40 4.08 27.68
N ILE A 19 -0.35 3.92 26.58
CA ILE A 19 -1.31 2.84 26.39
C ILE A 19 -0.64 1.47 26.55
N LEU A 20 0.50 1.26 25.90
CA LEU A 20 1.23 0.00 25.95
C LEU A 20 1.79 -0.29 27.35
N THR A 21 2.31 0.73 28.04
CA THR A 21 2.86 0.58 29.39
C THR A 21 1.76 0.23 30.40
N ASP A 22 0.59 0.89 30.29
CA ASP A 22 -0.56 0.61 31.15
C ASP A 22 -1.13 -0.82 30.92
N ALA A 23 -0.95 -1.36 29.72
CA ALA A 23 -1.29 -2.75 29.36
C ALA A 23 -0.20 -3.77 29.76
N GLY A 24 0.90 -3.34 30.40
CA GLY A 24 1.97 -4.21 30.89
C GLY A 24 3.03 -4.57 29.85
N HIS A 25 3.11 -3.87 28.71
CA HIS A 25 4.23 -3.99 27.79
C HIS A 25 5.38 -3.06 28.18
N GLU A 26 6.60 -3.41 27.74
CA GLU A 26 7.80 -2.61 27.93
C GLU A 26 8.15 -1.88 26.63
N VAL A 27 8.01 -0.55 26.62
CA VAL A 27 8.51 0.24 25.47
C VAL A 27 9.99 0.50 25.67
N VAL A 28 10.83 -0.22 24.93
CA VAL A 28 12.29 -0.19 25.08
C VAL A 28 12.93 0.98 24.36
N ALA A 29 12.26 1.57 23.37
CA ALA A 29 12.66 2.82 22.73
C ALA A 29 11.52 3.41 21.87
N GLY A 30 11.49 4.75 21.79
CA GLY A 30 10.66 5.52 20.86
C GLY A 30 11.55 6.43 20.01
N VAL A 31 11.39 6.40 18.68
CA VAL A 31 12.19 7.21 17.73
C VAL A 31 11.31 7.94 16.72
N PRO A 32 11.77 9.11 16.22
CA PRO A 32 10.98 9.90 15.29
C PRO A 32 11.23 9.57 13.81
N ASP A 33 12.09 8.62 13.48
CA ASP A 33 12.53 8.36 12.11
C ASP A 33 12.88 6.89 11.84
N ALA A 34 12.85 6.52 10.56
CA ALA A 34 13.09 5.17 10.08
C ALA A 34 14.56 4.70 10.25
N THR A 35 15.52 5.62 10.17
CA THR A 35 16.95 5.28 10.26
C THR A 35 17.31 4.78 11.66
N ASN A 36 16.83 5.50 12.67
CA ASN A 36 17.02 5.10 14.06
C ASN A 36 16.26 3.82 14.41
N LEU A 37 15.09 3.59 13.82
CA LEU A 37 14.33 2.35 13.98
C LEU A 37 15.17 1.11 13.62
N LEU A 38 15.73 1.08 12.41
CA LEU A 38 16.51 -0.06 11.92
C LEU A 38 17.67 -0.41 12.86
N ARG A 39 18.39 0.61 13.33
CA ARG A 39 19.47 0.43 14.31
C ARG A 39 18.96 -0.15 15.63
N LEU A 40 17.86 0.42 16.16
CA LEU A 40 17.34 0.00 17.46
C LEU A 40 16.75 -1.42 17.43
N VAL A 41 16.10 -1.83 16.37
CA VAL A 41 15.60 -3.21 16.23
C VAL A 41 16.77 -4.20 16.28
N ASN A 42 17.86 -3.90 15.58
CA ASN A 42 19.06 -4.76 15.60
C ASN A 42 19.73 -4.80 16.99
N ASP A 43 19.81 -3.66 17.67
CA ASP A 43 20.49 -3.55 18.98
C ASP A 43 19.63 -4.11 20.12
N LYS A 44 18.35 -3.81 20.13
CA LYS A 44 17.43 -4.12 21.25
C LYS A 44 16.71 -5.45 21.10
N ARG A 45 16.57 -5.97 19.86
CA ARG A 45 15.82 -7.18 19.51
C ARG A 45 14.45 -7.19 20.19
N PRO A 46 13.56 -6.24 19.84
CA PRO A 46 12.22 -6.19 20.40
C PRO A 46 11.37 -7.37 19.93
N ASP A 47 10.32 -7.67 20.70
CA ASP A 47 9.30 -8.64 20.30
C ASP A 47 8.38 -8.10 19.23
N LEU A 48 8.23 -6.75 19.12
CA LEU A 48 7.38 -6.07 18.15
C LEU A 48 7.96 -4.68 17.83
N ALA A 49 7.92 -4.30 16.56
CA ALA A 49 8.14 -2.92 16.10
C ALA A 49 6.79 -2.31 15.65
N ILE A 50 6.39 -1.18 16.24
CA ILE A 50 5.26 -0.36 15.79
C ILE A 50 5.82 0.78 14.98
N VAL A 51 5.34 0.95 13.73
CA VAL A 51 5.98 1.81 12.74
C VAL A 51 4.96 2.68 12.03
N ASP A 52 5.08 4.00 12.16
CA ASP A 52 4.36 4.93 11.30
C ASP A 52 4.89 4.85 9.87
N VAL A 53 4.00 4.96 8.89
CA VAL A 53 4.36 4.93 7.47
C VAL A 53 5.13 6.18 7.07
N ARG A 54 4.66 7.36 7.47
CA ARG A 54 5.17 8.66 7.00
C ARG A 54 6.03 9.32 8.05
N MET A 55 7.33 9.24 7.87
CA MET A 55 8.33 9.82 8.78
C MET A 55 9.34 10.68 8.02
N PRO A 56 10.15 11.51 8.72
CA PRO A 56 11.23 12.23 8.09
C PRO A 56 12.17 11.31 7.29
N PRO A 57 12.83 11.79 6.19
CA PRO A 57 12.92 13.20 5.78
C PRO A 57 11.82 13.68 4.82
N THR A 58 11.13 12.79 4.07
CA THR A 58 10.20 13.20 3.01
C THR A 58 8.74 13.08 3.41
N PHE A 59 8.44 12.39 4.50
CA PHE A 59 7.09 12.13 5.00
C PHE A 59 6.19 11.43 3.99
N THR A 60 6.75 10.47 3.24
CA THR A 60 6.03 9.71 2.23
C THR A 60 5.85 8.25 2.61
N ASP A 61 6.93 7.47 2.59
CA ASP A 61 6.88 6.00 2.71
C ASP A 61 8.05 5.41 3.53
N GLU A 62 8.78 6.26 4.27
CA GLU A 62 10.00 5.85 4.96
C GLU A 62 9.78 4.70 5.93
N GLY A 63 8.70 4.76 6.70
CA GLY A 63 8.42 3.75 7.71
C GLY A 63 8.03 2.41 7.11
N ILE A 64 7.16 2.39 6.09
CA ILE A 64 6.77 1.13 5.46
C ILE A 64 7.94 0.49 4.69
N ARG A 65 8.85 1.29 4.12
CA ARG A 65 10.10 0.80 3.53
C ARG A 65 11.04 0.22 4.60
N ALA A 66 11.13 0.86 5.76
CA ALA A 66 11.89 0.32 6.88
C ALA A 66 11.29 -0.99 7.40
N ALA A 67 9.95 -1.08 7.51
CA ALA A 67 9.25 -2.31 7.86
C ALA A 67 9.54 -3.44 6.86
N ALA A 68 9.49 -3.15 5.56
CA ALA A 68 9.82 -4.10 4.51
C ALA A 68 11.29 -4.57 4.61
N LEU A 69 12.22 -3.65 4.87
CA LEU A 69 13.63 -3.98 5.04
C LEU A 69 13.88 -4.83 6.28
N LEU A 70 13.26 -4.51 7.42
CA LEU A 70 13.34 -5.33 8.64
C LEU A 70 12.90 -6.76 8.37
N ARG A 71 11.76 -6.93 7.71
CA ARG A 71 11.20 -8.26 7.40
C ARG A 71 12.02 -9.00 6.34
N SER A 72 12.63 -8.32 5.38
CA SER A 72 13.54 -8.96 4.41
C SER A 72 14.81 -9.51 5.06
N GLN A 73 15.32 -8.83 6.09
CA GLN A 73 16.50 -9.25 6.86
C GLN A 73 16.16 -10.32 7.91
N ASN A 74 14.99 -10.22 8.53
CA ASN A 74 14.48 -11.16 9.50
C ASN A 74 12.95 -11.34 9.33
N PRO A 75 12.50 -12.33 8.54
CA PRO A 75 11.08 -12.56 8.25
C PRO A 75 10.20 -12.81 9.50
N GLU A 76 10.80 -13.28 10.59
CA GLU A 76 10.08 -13.55 11.83
C GLU A 76 9.97 -12.34 12.76
N SER A 77 10.56 -11.18 12.39
CA SER A 77 10.42 -9.95 13.20
C SER A 77 8.99 -9.42 13.09
N PRO A 78 8.22 -9.38 14.20
CA PRO A 78 6.87 -8.83 14.17
C PRO A 78 6.90 -7.32 13.94
N VAL A 79 6.03 -6.86 13.04
CA VAL A 79 5.89 -5.45 12.68
C VAL A 79 4.43 -5.07 12.58
N LEU A 80 4.01 -4.05 13.32
CA LEU A 80 2.70 -3.41 13.21
C LEU A 80 2.86 -2.03 12.56
N VAL A 81 2.36 -1.89 11.36
CA VAL A 81 2.38 -0.62 10.61
C VAL A 81 1.14 0.20 10.99
N LEU A 82 1.35 1.49 11.30
CA LEU A 82 0.28 2.46 11.51
C LEU A 82 0.31 3.50 10.38
N SER A 83 -0.84 3.83 9.82
CA SER A 83 -0.93 4.81 8.73
C SER A 83 -2.22 5.63 8.80
N HIS A 84 -2.17 6.88 8.32
CA HIS A 84 -3.40 7.65 8.08
C HIS A 84 -4.16 7.20 6.83
N TYR A 85 -3.45 6.60 5.86
CA TYR A 85 -4.00 6.19 4.57
C TYR A 85 -3.47 4.82 4.19
N VAL A 86 -4.15 4.15 3.28
CA VAL A 86 -3.67 2.88 2.74
C VAL A 86 -2.60 3.14 1.67
N GLU A 87 -1.37 2.74 1.96
CA GLU A 87 -0.27 2.76 0.99
C GLU A 87 -0.29 1.45 0.18
N GLU A 88 -1.24 1.37 -0.76
CA GLU A 88 -1.60 0.16 -1.52
C GLU A 88 -0.40 -0.60 -2.09
N ARG A 89 0.60 0.12 -2.62
CA ARG A 89 1.77 -0.47 -3.26
C ARG A 89 2.59 -1.32 -2.29
N TYR A 90 2.93 -0.76 -1.15
CA TYR A 90 3.80 -1.43 -0.17
C TYR A 90 3.04 -2.44 0.68
N ALA A 91 1.79 -2.14 1.01
CA ALA A 91 0.95 -3.07 1.75
C ALA A 91 0.73 -4.37 0.96
N ALA A 92 0.48 -4.28 -0.36
CA ALA A 92 0.34 -5.44 -1.22
C ALA A 92 1.61 -6.30 -1.26
N ASP A 93 2.80 -5.69 -1.39
CA ASP A 93 4.07 -6.41 -1.46
C ASP A 93 4.41 -7.10 -0.12
N LEU A 94 4.15 -6.44 1.01
CA LEU A 94 4.35 -7.00 2.35
C LEU A 94 3.41 -8.17 2.65
N ILE A 95 2.14 -8.06 2.24
CA ILE A 95 1.15 -9.13 2.41
C ILE A 95 1.44 -10.32 1.48
N ALA A 96 1.95 -10.08 0.27
CA ALA A 96 2.27 -11.15 -0.67
C ALA A 96 3.50 -11.97 -0.28
N SER A 97 4.42 -11.42 0.53
CA SER A 97 5.66 -12.12 0.91
C SER A 97 5.42 -13.15 2.02
N ASP A 98 5.00 -12.73 3.18
CA ASP A 98 4.62 -13.54 4.36
C ASP A 98 3.85 -12.63 5.32
N THR A 99 2.70 -13.07 5.79
CA THR A 99 1.87 -12.29 6.71
C THR A 99 2.10 -12.62 8.18
N LYS A 100 2.87 -13.66 8.50
CA LYS A 100 3.16 -14.04 9.88
C LYS A 100 3.87 -12.92 10.65
N GLY A 101 3.32 -12.50 11.76
CA GLY A 101 3.87 -11.38 12.55
C GLY A 101 3.75 -10.03 11.83
N PHE A 102 2.77 -9.86 10.95
CA PHE A 102 2.55 -8.60 10.25
C PHE A 102 1.20 -7.99 10.56
N GLY A 103 1.19 -6.72 10.89
CA GLY A 103 -0.03 -5.95 11.07
C GLY A 103 -0.02 -4.65 10.26
N TYR A 104 -1.17 -4.26 9.78
CA TYR A 104 -1.40 -2.95 9.16
C TYR A 104 -2.73 -2.38 9.65
N LEU A 105 -2.67 -1.28 10.38
CA LEU A 105 -3.84 -0.57 10.91
C LEU A 105 -3.86 0.88 10.46
N LEU A 106 -5.05 1.40 10.27
CA LEU A 106 -5.23 2.85 10.15
C LEU A 106 -5.09 3.50 11.54
N LYS A 107 -4.46 4.68 11.61
CA LYS A 107 -4.24 5.40 12.88
C LYS A 107 -5.54 5.71 13.63
N ASP A 108 -6.66 5.83 12.93
CA ASP A 108 -7.97 6.00 13.54
C ASP A 108 -8.38 4.82 14.44
N ARG A 109 -7.83 3.62 14.18
CA ARG A 109 -8.06 2.43 15.02
C ARG A 109 -7.35 2.50 16.36
N VAL A 110 -6.31 3.31 16.50
CA VAL A 110 -5.61 3.51 17.79
C VAL A 110 -6.53 4.17 18.83
N ALA A 111 -7.55 4.90 18.39
CA ALA A 111 -8.56 5.49 19.27
C ALA A 111 -9.43 4.42 19.98
N ASP A 112 -9.61 3.24 19.37
CA ASP A 112 -10.20 2.06 20.02
C ASP A 112 -9.09 1.28 20.74
N VAL A 113 -8.75 1.72 21.94
CA VAL A 113 -7.63 1.19 22.72
C VAL A 113 -7.69 -0.34 22.90
N PRO A 114 -8.85 -0.95 23.27
CA PRO A 114 -8.93 -2.41 23.34
C PRO A 114 -8.58 -3.11 22.04
N ALA A 115 -9.18 -2.68 20.91
CA ALA A 115 -8.89 -3.27 19.60
C ALA A 115 -7.44 -3.08 19.18
N PHE A 116 -6.83 -1.94 19.49
CA PHE A 116 -5.42 -1.69 19.23
C PHE A 116 -4.51 -2.64 20.04
N LEU A 117 -4.78 -2.84 21.34
CA LEU A 117 -4.02 -3.76 22.18
C LEU A 117 -4.16 -5.22 21.75
N ASP A 118 -5.37 -5.64 21.35
CA ASP A 118 -5.58 -6.97 20.77
C ASP A 118 -4.73 -7.16 19.50
N ALA A 119 -4.66 -6.15 18.64
CA ALA A 119 -3.82 -6.20 17.44
C ALA A 119 -2.31 -6.29 17.78
N VAL A 120 -1.87 -5.55 18.80
CA VAL A 120 -0.48 -5.60 19.32
C VAL A 120 -0.14 -7.02 19.79
N ASP A 121 -1.02 -7.64 20.57
CA ASP A 121 -0.81 -8.98 21.11
C ASP A 121 -0.83 -10.05 20.00
N VAL A 122 -1.77 -9.95 19.05
CA VAL A 122 -1.86 -10.89 17.93
C VAL A 122 -0.61 -10.81 17.04
N VAL A 123 -0.18 -9.60 16.67
CA VAL A 123 0.99 -9.42 15.79
C VAL A 123 2.28 -9.81 16.50
N GLY A 124 2.46 -9.38 17.76
CA GLY A 124 3.61 -9.76 18.59
C GLY A 124 3.70 -11.26 18.85
N GLY A 125 2.56 -11.95 18.91
CA GLY A 125 2.47 -13.42 18.97
C GLY A 125 2.71 -14.15 17.63
N GLY A 126 3.03 -13.41 16.55
CA GLY A 126 3.27 -13.96 15.22
C GLY A 126 2.01 -14.10 14.36
N GLY A 127 0.86 -13.60 14.83
CA GLY A 127 -0.39 -13.56 14.04
C GLY A 127 -0.39 -12.43 13.00
N THR A 128 -1.49 -12.33 12.25
CA THR A 128 -1.68 -11.29 11.21
C THR A 128 -2.90 -10.45 11.54
N VAL A 129 -2.77 -9.12 11.46
CA VAL A 129 -3.87 -8.18 11.60
C VAL A 129 -3.86 -7.20 10.44
N LEU A 130 -4.95 -7.15 9.68
CA LEU A 130 -5.11 -6.22 8.56
C LEU A 130 -6.41 -5.43 8.74
N ASP A 131 -6.33 -4.10 8.65
CA ASP A 131 -7.53 -3.27 8.63
C ASP A 131 -8.40 -3.67 7.43
N PRO A 132 -9.72 -3.86 7.61
CA PRO A 132 -10.62 -4.22 6.51
C PRO A 132 -10.56 -3.27 5.31
N GLU A 133 -10.32 -1.99 5.56
CA GLU A 133 -10.17 -1.00 4.50
C GLU A 133 -8.90 -1.24 3.67
N VAL A 134 -7.79 -1.59 4.33
CA VAL A 134 -6.53 -1.98 3.68
C VAL A 134 -6.75 -3.19 2.77
N VAL A 135 -7.44 -4.22 3.28
CA VAL A 135 -7.76 -5.43 2.50
C VAL A 135 -8.62 -5.07 1.28
N SER A 136 -9.66 -4.26 1.46
CA SER A 136 -10.56 -3.84 0.37
C SER A 136 -9.81 -3.09 -0.74
N GLN A 137 -8.92 -2.17 -0.39
CA GLN A 137 -8.16 -1.40 -1.38
C GLN A 137 -7.13 -2.25 -2.11
N ILE A 138 -6.45 -3.18 -1.41
CA ILE A 138 -5.51 -4.12 -2.05
C ILE A 138 -6.23 -5.04 -3.04
N LEU A 139 -7.40 -5.57 -2.67
CA LEU A 139 -8.19 -6.41 -3.57
C LEU A 139 -8.69 -5.63 -4.79
N ALA A 140 -9.15 -4.39 -4.60
CA ALA A 140 -9.55 -3.52 -5.70
C ALA A 140 -8.39 -3.22 -6.66
N ARG A 141 -7.19 -2.98 -6.12
CA ARG A 141 -5.97 -2.79 -6.93
C ARG A 141 -5.56 -4.06 -7.68
N SER A 142 -5.58 -5.20 -7.02
CA SER A 142 -5.27 -6.48 -7.66
C SER A 142 -6.21 -6.76 -8.82
N HIS A 143 -7.50 -6.47 -8.65
CA HIS A 143 -8.48 -6.59 -9.72
C HIS A 143 -8.15 -5.63 -10.88
N ARG A 144 -7.83 -4.38 -10.61
CA ARG A 144 -7.45 -3.38 -11.63
C ARG A 144 -6.21 -3.81 -12.42
N ARG A 145 -5.16 -4.31 -11.75
CA ARG A 145 -3.95 -4.84 -12.41
C ARG A 145 -4.26 -6.03 -13.31
N ASN A 146 -5.01 -7.00 -12.82
CA ASN A 146 -5.41 -8.18 -13.60
C ASN A 146 -6.16 -7.80 -14.89
N VAL A 147 -6.98 -6.75 -14.84
CA VAL A 147 -7.72 -6.26 -16.03
C VAL A 147 -6.77 -5.67 -17.07
N LEU A 148 -5.74 -4.93 -16.67
CA LEU A 148 -4.72 -4.41 -17.59
C LEU A 148 -3.81 -5.53 -18.13
N ASP A 149 -3.55 -6.56 -17.35
CA ASP A 149 -2.78 -7.73 -17.79
C ASP A 149 -3.50 -8.54 -18.87
N GLY A 150 -4.82 -8.41 -18.97
CA GLY A 150 -5.62 -8.94 -20.08
C GLY A 150 -5.44 -8.22 -21.41
N LEU A 151 -4.77 -7.06 -21.44
CA LEU A 151 -4.48 -6.35 -22.68
C LEU A 151 -3.29 -6.97 -23.43
N THR A 152 -3.46 -7.12 -24.75
CA THR A 152 -2.32 -7.50 -25.63
C THR A 152 -1.27 -6.39 -25.66
N PRO A 153 -0.01 -6.69 -26.05
CA PRO A 153 1.02 -5.66 -26.22
C PRO A 153 0.55 -4.49 -27.10
N ARG A 154 -0.18 -4.79 -28.16
CA ARG A 154 -0.71 -3.77 -29.08
C ARG A 154 -1.79 -2.88 -28.46
N GLU A 155 -2.66 -3.46 -27.65
CA GLU A 155 -3.67 -2.70 -26.92
C GLU A 155 -3.04 -1.81 -25.83
N ARG A 156 -1.96 -2.27 -25.20
CA ARG A 156 -1.19 -1.43 -24.25
C ARG A 156 -0.55 -0.23 -24.94
N GLU A 157 0.07 -0.42 -26.12
CA GLU A 157 0.61 0.68 -26.92
C GLU A 157 -0.46 1.71 -27.30
N VAL A 158 -1.66 1.23 -27.72
CA VAL A 158 -2.79 2.09 -28.04
C VAL A 158 -3.25 2.86 -26.80
N LEU A 159 -3.37 2.19 -25.66
CA LEU A 159 -3.82 2.81 -24.39
C LEU A 159 -2.80 3.86 -23.90
N GLN A 160 -1.51 3.59 -24.02
CA GLN A 160 -0.46 4.55 -23.73
C GLN A 160 -0.60 5.83 -24.58
N LEU A 161 -0.78 5.68 -25.89
CA LEU A 161 -0.98 6.82 -26.79
C LEU A 161 -2.31 7.58 -26.50
N MET A 162 -3.33 6.87 -26.02
CA MET A 162 -4.56 7.51 -25.52
C MET A 162 -4.26 8.36 -24.26
N ALA A 163 -3.42 7.87 -23.35
CA ALA A 163 -3.02 8.58 -22.15
C ALA A 163 -2.17 9.82 -22.47
N GLU A 164 -1.40 9.79 -23.55
CA GLU A 164 -0.70 10.96 -24.11
C GLU A 164 -1.65 11.99 -24.76
N GLY A 165 -2.94 11.75 -24.79
CA GLY A 165 -3.94 12.66 -25.38
C GLY A 165 -4.08 12.58 -26.88
N LYS A 166 -3.51 11.57 -27.56
CA LYS A 166 -3.55 11.46 -29.03
C LYS A 166 -4.94 11.10 -29.54
N THR A 167 -5.32 11.67 -30.70
CA THR A 167 -6.55 11.29 -31.41
C THR A 167 -6.41 9.92 -32.10
N ASN A 168 -7.51 9.28 -32.48
CA ASN A 168 -7.46 8.00 -33.18
C ASN A 168 -6.63 8.06 -34.48
N SER A 169 -6.68 9.16 -35.21
CA SER A 169 -5.85 9.38 -36.41
C SER A 169 -4.36 9.48 -36.07
N ALA A 170 -4.01 10.18 -34.98
CA ALA A 170 -2.63 10.28 -34.52
C ALA A 170 -2.08 8.95 -34.01
N ILE A 171 -2.91 8.16 -33.30
CA ILE A 171 -2.59 6.79 -32.86
C ILE A 171 -2.35 5.90 -34.06
N ALA A 172 -3.25 5.92 -35.06
CA ALA A 172 -3.11 5.15 -36.29
C ALA A 172 -1.80 5.47 -37.02
N SER A 173 -1.47 6.76 -37.15
CA SER A 173 -0.21 7.22 -37.76
C SER A 173 1.02 6.78 -36.97
N SER A 174 1.02 6.93 -35.62
CA SER A 174 2.13 6.53 -34.77
C SER A 174 2.41 5.03 -34.82
N LEU A 175 1.37 4.23 -34.97
CA LEU A 175 1.45 2.78 -34.96
C LEU A 175 1.49 2.16 -36.39
N HIS A 176 1.48 2.98 -37.43
CA HIS A 176 1.48 2.57 -38.85
C HIS A 176 0.33 1.62 -39.19
N ILE A 177 -0.89 1.92 -38.72
CA ILE A 177 -2.13 1.16 -38.98
C ILE A 177 -3.22 2.06 -39.51
N SER A 178 -4.31 1.48 -40.00
CA SER A 178 -5.49 2.26 -40.39
C SER A 178 -6.24 2.82 -39.17
N VAL A 179 -6.96 3.94 -39.36
CA VAL A 179 -7.82 4.51 -38.30
C VAL A 179 -8.85 3.49 -37.82
N GLY A 180 -9.48 2.72 -38.72
CA GLY A 180 -10.43 1.68 -38.35
C GLY A 180 -9.79 0.54 -37.54
N SER A 181 -8.48 0.26 -37.73
CA SER A 181 -7.77 -0.70 -36.87
C SER A 181 -7.51 -0.13 -35.48
N ALA A 182 -7.15 1.16 -35.37
CA ALA A 182 -7.02 1.82 -34.09
C ALA A 182 -8.35 1.84 -33.31
N GLU A 183 -9.46 2.11 -33.98
CA GLU A 183 -10.80 2.08 -33.38
C GLU A 183 -11.19 0.69 -32.88
N LYS A 184 -10.84 -0.38 -33.62
CA LYS A 184 -11.05 -1.76 -33.15
C LYS A 184 -10.26 -2.08 -31.89
N HIS A 185 -8.98 -1.66 -31.83
CA HIS A 185 -8.18 -1.83 -30.61
C HIS A 185 -8.79 -1.05 -29.44
N ILE A 186 -9.22 0.20 -29.65
CA ILE A 186 -9.87 1.01 -28.62
C ILE A 186 -11.16 0.35 -28.11
N ALA A 187 -12.00 -0.16 -29.02
CA ALA A 187 -13.20 -0.88 -28.63
C ALA A 187 -12.89 -2.16 -27.82
N SER A 188 -11.88 -2.92 -28.24
CA SER A 188 -11.41 -4.10 -27.51
C SER A 188 -10.87 -3.73 -26.11
N ILE A 189 -10.12 -2.63 -25.99
CA ILE A 189 -9.65 -2.10 -24.70
C ILE A 189 -10.86 -1.79 -23.81
N PHE A 190 -11.87 -1.08 -24.28
CA PHE A 190 -13.06 -0.77 -23.48
C PHE A 190 -13.77 -2.02 -22.98
N THR A 191 -13.89 -3.04 -23.84
CA THR A 191 -14.49 -4.33 -23.45
C THR A 191 -13.66 -5.04 -22.38
N LYS A 192 -12.34 -5.12 -22.56
CA LYS A 192 -11.44 -5.78 -21.61
C LYS A 192 -11.31 -5.03 -20.29
N LEU A 193 -11.45 -3.70 -20.33
CA LEU A 193 -11.51 -2.86 -19.14
C LEU A 193 -12.91 -2.80 -18.50
N ASP A 194 -13.89 -3.58 -18.99
CA ASP A 194 -15.25 -3.58 -18.49
C ASP A 194 -15.87 -2.16 -18.44
N LEU A 195 -15.68 -1.41 -19.52
CA LEU A 195 -16.23 -0.07 -19.71
C LEU A 195 -17.45 -0.12 -20.62
N ALA A 196 -18.62 -0.36 -20.02
CA ALA A 196 -19.88 -0.36 -20.75
C ALA A 196 -20.17 1.02 -21.39
N PRO A 197 -20.92 1.08 -22.52
CA PRO A 197 -21.40 2.35 -23.03
C PRO A 197 -22.36 3.00 -22.02
N ASP A 198 -22.03 4.23 -21.62
CA ASP A 198 -22.86 5.05 -20.74
C ASP A 198 -22.89 6.47 -21.31
N GLU A 199 -24.06 7.10 -21.33
CA GLU A 199 -24.23 8.47 -21.85
C GLU A 199 -23.64 9.53 -20.89
N SER A 200 -23.49 9.19 -19.61
CA SER A 200 -22.97 10.09 -18.58
C SER A 200 -21.44 10.05 -18.45
N GLU A 201 -20.78 9.02 -19.01
CA GLU A 201 -19.36 8.78 -18.78
C GLU A 201 -18.55 8.70 -20.08
N ASN A 202 -17.38 9.32 -20.08
CA ASN A 202 -16.45 9.24 -21.21
C ASN A 202 -15.51 8.04 -21.03
N ARG A 203 -15.81 6.93 -21.72
CA ARG A 203 -15.01 5.68 -21.66
C ARG A 203 -13.52 5.88 -21.95
N ARG A 204 -13.19 6.85 -22.83
CA ARG A 204 -11.79 7.14 -23.13
C ARG A 204 -11.08 7.72 -21.92
N VAL A 205 -11.72 8.64 -21.22
CA VAL A 205 -11.18 9.21 -19.97
C VAL A 205 -11.03 8.12 -18.91
N LEU A 206 -12.06 7.30 -18.72
CA LEU A 206 -12.03 6.19 -17.75
C LEU A 206 -10.91 5.19 -18.06
N ALA A 207 -10.71 4.82 -19.32
CA ALA A 207 -9.61 3.92 -19.72
C ALA A 207 -8.24 4.51 -19.41
N VAL A 208 -8.06 5.82 -19.65
CA VAL A 208 -6.81 6.52 -19.33
C VAL A 208 -6.60 6.60 -17.82
N LEU A 209 -7.62 6.93 -17.04
CA LEU A 209 -7.51 6.95 -15.57
C LEU A 209 -7.10 5.59 -15.02
N ARG A 210 -7.74 4.49 -15.48
CA ARG A 210 -7.36 3.12 -15.08
C ARG A 210 -5.91 2.77 -15.43
N TYR A 211 -5.41 3.27 -16.56
CA TYR A 211 -4.01 3.07 -16.97
C TYR A 211 -3.03 3.85 -16.10
N LEU A 212 -3.35 5.09 -15.71
CA LEU A 212 -2.49 5.94 -14.90
C LEU A 212 -2.46 5.52 -13.41
N GLU A 213 -3.50 4.84 -12.94
CA GLU A 213 -3.61 4.33 -11.56
C GLU A 213 -2.97 2.94 -11.38
N SER A 214 -2.46 2.32 -12.42
CA SER A 214 -1.80 1.00 -12.41
C SER A 214 -0.28 1.15 -12.21
#